data_4772f985f07e85758affd547abb6f987
#
_entry.id   4772f985f07e85758affd547abb6f987
#
_cell.length_a   1.000
_cell.length_b   1.000
_cell.length_c   1.000
_cell.angle_alpha   90.00
_cell.angle_beta   90.00
_cell.angle_gamma   90.00
#
_symmetry.space_group_name_H-M   'P 1'
#
loop_
_entity.id
_entity.type
_entity.pdbx_description
1 polymer ?
#
loop_
_entity_poly.entity_id
_entity_poly.type
_entity_poly.pdbx_seq_one_letter_code
_entity_poly.pdbx_strand_id
1 'polypeptide(L)'
;MSCMACKIKGKASNVCKFKDTLTPVLEEIAEADGLVLGSPIYFGDVTGQMRTFLERLAFPWLSYNDYSLTAPKRMPVVLMETMNGLPDRNNSQDYGSMEHCIAAALGQPEHVYAYNNYQVKNYANYELGSFSEEAKRQYRDTHWKEDLQKAFDVGKRMAERICYGL
;
A
#
# COMPACT_ATOMS: atom_id res chain seq x y z
N MET A 1 12.37 -3.06 -24.11
CA MET A 1 11.79 -4.42 -24.28
C MET A 1 11.20 -4.84 -22.94
N SER A 2 9.93 -5.25 -22.90
CA SER A 2 9.28 -5.68 -21.66
C SER A 2 9.80 -7.05 -21.19
N CYS A 3 9.95 -7.22 -19.87
CA CYS A 3 10.31 -8.52 -19.31
C CYS A 3 9.07 -9.43 -19.28
N MET A 4 9.16 -10.60 -19.91
CA MET A 4 8.08 -11.60 -19.97
C MET A 4 8.50 -12.95 -19.37
N ALA A 5 9.53 -12.97 -18.52
CA ALA A 5 10.11 -14.21 -18.00
C ALA A 5 9.11 -15.07 -17.19
N CYS A 6 8.18 -14.44 -16.46
CA CYS A 6 7.11 -15.13 -15.71
C CYS A 6 5.94 -15.59 -16.61
N LYS A 7 5.93 -15.24 -17.91
CA LYS A 7 4.85 -15.55 -18.87
C LYS A 7 5.25 -16.59 -19.92
N ILE A 8 6.43 -17.17 -19.83
CA ILE A 8 6.89 -18.15 -20.82
C ILE A 8 5.96 -19.37 -20.80
N LYS A 9 5.43 -19.75 -21.97
CA LYS A 9 4.56 -20.92 -22.12
C LYS A 9 5.21 -22.19 -21.57
N GLY A 10 4.50 -22.90 -20.72
CA GLY A 10 4.99 -24.10 -20.03
C GLY A 10 5.99 -23.82 -18.89
N LYS A 11 6.32 -22.55 -18.63
CA LYS A 11 7.25 -22.12 -17.55
C LYS A 11 6.70 -20.88 -16.81
N ALA A 12 5.39 -20.64 -16.87
CA ALA A 12 4.76 -19.55 -16.16
C ALA A 12 5.04 -19.63 -14.64
N SER A 13 5.05 -18.49 -13.99
CA SER A 13 5.31 -18.38 -12.56
C SER A 13 4.46 -17.28 -11.96
N ASN A 14 3.91 -17.55 -10.77
CA ASN A 14 3.17 -16.58 -9.97
C ASN A 14 4.08 -15.64 -9.17
N VAL A 15 5.40 -15.83 -9.25
CA VAL A 15 6.41 -14.97 -8.64
C VAL A 15 7.33 -14.44 -9.73
N CYS A 16 7.76 -13.19 -9.60
CA CYS A 16 8.68 -12.56 -10.55
C CYS A 16 9.98 -13.35 -10.64
N LYS A 17 10.40 -13.69 -11.86
CA LYS A 17 11.62 -14.49 -12.12
C LYS A 17 12.90 -13.67 -12.15
N PHE A 18 12.82 -12.35 -12.09
CA PHE A 18 14.00 -11.52 -11.96
C PHE A 18 14.58 -11.67 -10.54
N LYS A 19 15.84 -12.10 -10.46
CA LYS A 19 16.50 -12.41 -9.19
C LYS A 19 17.28 -11.21 -8.66
N ASP A 20 16.86 -10.71 -7.52
CA ASP A 20 17.49 -9.62 -6.77
C ASP A 20 17.11 -9.68 -5.27
N THR A 21 17.42 -8.62 -4.54
CA THR A 21 17.11 -8.51 -3.10
C THR A 21 15.60 -8.50 -2.77
N LEU A 22 14.74 -8.20 -3.74
CA LEU A 22 13.28 -8.23 -3.56
C LEU A 22 12.70 -9.66 -3.71
N THR A 23 13.42 -10.56 -4.35
CA THR A 23 12.96 -11.92 -4.62
C THR A 23 12.48 -12.66 -3.37
N PRO A 24 13.24 -12.72 -2.26
CA PRO A 24 12.79 -13.40 -1.04
C PRO A 24 11.48 -12.81 -0.49
N VAL A 25 11.33 -11.48 -0.52
CA VAL A 25 10.12 -10.79 -0.05
C VAL A 25 8.90 -11.19 -0.88
N LEU A 26 9.04 -11.28 -2.22
CA LEU A 26 7.95 -11.71 -3.10
C LEU A 26 7.58 -13.18 -2.88
N GLU A 27 8.56 -14.02 -2.57
CA GLU A 27 8.35 -15.44 -2.24
C GLU A 27 7.62 -15.59 -0.89
N GLU A 28 7.99 -14.81 0.13
CA GLU A 28 7.29 -14.76 1.43
C GLU A 28 5.85 -14.27 1.30
N ILE A 29 5.60 -13.23 0.48
CA ILE A 29 4.23 -12.72 0.24
C ILE A 29 3.34 -13.78 -0.41
N ALA A 30 3.87 -14.63 -1.28
CA ALA A 30 3.10 -15.69 -1.91
C ALA A 30 2.55 -16.72 -0.92
N GLU A 31 3.21 -16.89 0.22
CA GLU A 31 2.83 -17.81 1.30
C GLU A 31 2.11 -17.12 2.47
N ALA A 32 2.09 -15.80 2.51
CA ALA A 32 1.51 -15.03 3.61
C ALA A 32 -0.01 -15.21 3.73
N ASP A 33 -0.53 -15.05 4.94
CA ASP A 33 -1.97 -15.07 5.23
C ASP A 33 -2.61 -13.69 5.23
N GLY A 34 -1.79 -12.64 5.19
CA GLY A 34 -2.23 -11.25 5.14
C GLY A 34 -1.10 -10.32 4.72
N LEU A 35 -1.44 -9.15 4.18
CA LEU A 35 -0.48 -8.19 3.66
C LEU A 35 -0.77 -6.78 4.15
N VAL A 36 0.23 -6.14 4.74
CA VAL A 36 0.17 -4.71 5.10
C VAL A 36 1.14 -3.95 4.20
N LEU A 37 0.63 -2.98 3.46
CA LEU A 37 1.41 -2.11 2.59
C LEU A 37 1.38 -0.68 3.12
N GLY A 38 2.54 -0.10 3.34
CA GLY A 38 2.69 1.27 3.83
C GLY A 38 3.41 2.17 2.83
N SER A 39 2.84 3.33 2.53
CA SER A 39 3.48 4.34 1.68
C SER A 39 3.14 5.74 2.12
N PRO A 40 4.09 6.69 2.11
CA PRO A 40 3.73 8.09 2.07
C PRO A 40 3.10 8.42 0.71
N ILE A 41 2.20 9.40 0.71
CA ILE A 41 1.57 9.92 -0.50
C ILE A 41 2.31 11.16 -0.97
N TYR A 42 2.86 11.10 -2.17
CA TYR A 42 3.54 12.19 -2.84
C TYR A 42 2.83 12.50 -4.16
N PHE A 43 2.50 13.79 -4.36
CA PHE A 43 1.78 14.24 -5.56
C PHE A 43 0.44 13.52 -5.81
N GLY A 44 -0.23 13.09 -4.74
CA GLY A 44 -1.51 12.41 -4.84
C GLY A 44 -1.44 10.93 -5.21
N ASP A 45 -0.26 10.31 -5.13
CA ASP A 45 -0.08 8.87 -5.38
C ASP A 45 0.95 8.27 -4.41
N VAL A 46 1.05 6.97 -4.37
CA VAL A 46 2.09 6.25 -3.63
C VAL A 46 3.48 6.55 -4.18
N THR A 47 4.50 6.28 -3.38
CA THR A 47 5.89 6.50 -3.84
C THR A 47 6.25 5.66 -5.07
N GLY A 48 7.21 6.15 -5.86
CA GLY A 48 7.76 5.40 -6.98
C GLY A 48 8.30 4.01 -6.58
N GLN A 49 8.88 3.89 -5.37
CA GLN A 49 9.32 2.61 -4.82
C GLN A 49 8.15 1.65 -4.60
N MET A 50 7.07 2.13 -3.98
CA MET A 50 5.87 1.32 -3.78
C MET A 50 5.26 0.89 -5.12
N ARG A 51 5.17 1.80 -6.09
CA ARG A 51 4.68 1.47 -7.44
C ARG A 51 5.53 0.40 -8.11
N THR A 52 6.85 0.53 -8.09
CA THR A 52 7.77 -0.46 -8.67
C THR A 52 7.65 -1.82 -7.98
N PHE A 53 7.48 -1.82 -6.66
CA PHE A 53 7.22 -3.03 -5.89
C PHE A 53 5.93 -3.71 -6.35
N LEU A 54 4.82 -2.95 -6.44
CA LEU A 54 3.52 -3.48 -6.84
C LEU A 54 3.51 -4.02 -8.27
N GLU A 55 4.19 -3.37 -9.19
CA GLU A 55 4.34 -3.88 -10.55
C GLU A 55 5.03 -5.24 -10.55
N ARG A 56 6.06 -5.43 -9.74
CA ARG A 56 6.76 -6.71 -9.63
C ARG A 56 5.97 -7.77 -8.88
N LEU A 57 5.15 -7.37 -7.90
CA LEU A 57 4.27 -8.26 -7.17
C LEU A 57 3.14 -8.76 -8.07
N ALA A 58 2.42 -7.85 -8.72
CA ALA A 58 1.17 -8.15 -9.41
C ALA A 58 1.35 -8.62 -10.87
N PHE A 59 2.42 -8.19 -11.56
CA PHE A 59 2.61 -8.57 -12.96
C PHE A 59 2.62 -10.09 -13.21
N PRO A 60 3.21 -10.95 -12.37
CA PRO A 60 3.10 -12.38 -12.52
C PRO A 60 1.67 -12.92 -12.49
N TRP A 61 0.77 -12.25 -11.80
CA TRP A 61 -0.63 -12.66 -11.60
C TRP A 61 -1.55 -12.24 -12.76
N LEU A 62 -1.11 -11.28 -13.60
CA LEU A 62 -1.86 -10.84 -14.75
C LEU A 62 -1.85 -11.91 -15.86
N SER A 63 -3.02 -12.33 -16.31
CA SER A 63 -3.18 -13.18 -17.48
C SER A 63 -3.27 -12.34 -18.77
N TYR A 64 -2.47 -12.67 -19.77
CA TYR A 64 -2.60 -12.06 -21.11
C TYR A 64 -3.58 -12.79 -22.03
N ASN A 65 -4.23 -13.85 -21.55
CA ASN A 65 -5.26 -14.54 -22.32
C ASN A 65 -6.62 -13.85 -22.23
N ASP A 66 -6.91 -13.30 -21.04
CA ASP A 66 -8.23 -12.73 -20.70
C ASP A 66 -8.13 -11.45 -19.85
N TYR A 67 -6.92 -10.96 -19.61
CA TYR A 67 -6.61 -9.81 -18.75
C TYR A 67 -7.10 -9.94 -17.30
N SER A 68 -7.37 -11.16 -16.85
CA SER A 68 -7.64 -11.37 -15.43
C SER A 68 -6.39 -11.08 -14.58
N LEU A 69 -6.61 -10.53 -13.39
CA LEU A 69 -5.57 -10.26 -12.40
C LEU A 69 -5.96 -10.99 -11.10
N THR A 70 -5.32 -12.12 -10.83
CA THR A 70 -5.68 -12.96 -9.70
C THR A 70 -4.43 -13.50 -9.03
N ALA A 71 -4.25 -13.16 -7.76
CA ALA A 71 -3.19 -13.72 -6.91
C ALA A 71 -3.40 -15.24 -6.73
N PRO A 72 -2.33 -16.01 -6.54
CA PRO A 72 -2.42 -17.46 -6.29
C PRO A 72 -3.22 -17.77 -5.01
N LYS A 73 -3.15 -16.88 -4.04
CA LYS A 73 -3.88 -16.95 -2.77
C LYS A 73 -4.47 -15.58 -2.47
N ARG A 74 -5.77 -15.52 -2.22
CA ARG A 74 -6.42 -14.30 -1.71
C ARG A 74 -6.15 -14.17 -0.22
N MET A 75 -5.92 -12.95 0.23
CA MET A 75 -5.65 -12.65 1.63
C MET A 75 -6.19 -11.26 1.99
N PRO A 76 -6.50 -10.97 3.25
CA PRO A 76 -6.82 -9.63 3.68
C PRO A 76 -5.62 -8.70 3.51
N VAL A 77 -5.89 -7.48 3.02
CA VAL A 77 -4.88 -6.45 2.81
C VAL A 77 -5.24 -5.19 3.58
N VAL A 78 -4.24 -4.56 4.15
CA VAL A 78 -4.33 -3.23 4.77
C VAL A 78 -3.38 -2.29 4.04
N LEU A 79 -3.90 -1.14 3.62
CA LEU A 79 -3.14 -0.04 3.06
C LEU A 79 -2.96 1.05 4.12
N MET A 80 -1.72 1.35 4.48
CA MET A 80 -1.37 2.41 5.42
C MET A 80 -0.76 3.58 4.66
N GLU A 81 -1.43 4.72 4.68
CA GLU A 81 -1.07 5.87 3.86
C GLU A 81 -0.86 7.11 4.73
N THR A 82 0.33 7.69 4.62
CA THR A 82 0.69 8.88 5.38
C THR A 82 0.82 10.08 4.46
N MET A 83 0.29 11.23 4.87
CA MET A 83 0.27 12.40 4.00
C MET A 83 0.30 13.72 4.73
N ASN A 84 0.72 14.76 4.02
CA ASN A 84 0.68 16.13 4.49
C ASN A 84 -0.72 16.76 4.35
N GLY A 85 -1.58 16.22 3.49
CA GLY A 85 -2.92 16.72 3.24
C GLY A 85 -3.85 16.54 4.44
N LEU A 86 -4.94 17.31 4.46
CA LEU A 86 -6.06 17.17 5.38
C LEU A 86 -7.15 16.28 4.77
N PRO A 87 -8.00 15.63 5.58
CA PRO A 87 -9.07 14.75 5.09
C PRO A 87 -9.99 15.42 4.05
N ASP A 88 -10.33 16.69 4.27
CA ASP A 88 -11.28 17.44 3.45
C ASP A 88 -10.78 17.73 2.03
N ARG A 89 -9.46 17.68 1.83
CA ARG A 89 -8.84 17.92 0.50
C ARG A 89 -8.68 16.65 -0.33
N ASN A 90 -8.84 15.49 0.30
CA ASN A 90 -8.57 14.20 -0.32
C ASN A 90 -9.86 13.39 -0.58
N ASN A 91 -11.01 14.01 -0.51
CA ASN A 91 -12.34 13.39 -0.53
C ASN A 91 -12.73 12.63 -1.80
N SER A 92 -11.81 12.26 -2.66
CA SER A 92 -12.13 11.38 -3.80
C SER A 92 -10.91 11.03 -4.66
N GLN A 93 -9.72 11.25 -4.19
CA GLN A 93 -8.60 10.66 -4.91
C GLN A 93 -8.45 9.23 -4.42
N ASP A 94 -9.18 8.37 -5.07
CA ASP A 94 -8.74 7.01 -5.24
C ASP A 94 -7.25 7.08 -5.56
N TYR A 95 -6.40 6.65 -4.66
CA TYR A 95 -4.99 6.38 -4.97
C TYR A 95 -4.97 5.18 -5.93
N GLY A 96 -5.82 5.32 -6.90
CA GLY A 96 -6.60 4.47 -7.78
C GLY A 96 -5.87 3.33 -8.41
N SER A 97 -4.60 3.48 -8.84
CA SER A 97 -3.93 2.39 -9.54
C SER A 97 -3.44 1.29 -8.59
N MET A 98 -2.99 1.64 -7.39
CA MET A 98 -2.57 0.65 -6.39
C MET A 98 -3.77 -0.07 -5.81
N GLU A 99 -4.74 0.68 -5.34
CA GLU A 99 -5.96 0.12 -4.75
C GLU A 99 -6.71 -0.77 -5.73
N HIS A 100 -6.88 -0.33 -6.98
CA HIS A 100 -7.53 -1.11 -8.02
C HIS A 100 -6.78 -2.42 -8.31
N CYS A 101 -5.45 -2.37 -8.40
CA CYS A 101 -4.62 -3.55 -8.60
C CYS A 101 -4.76 -4.54 -7.43
N ILE A 102 -4.68 -4.05 -6.19
CA ILE A 102 -4.82 -4.87 -4.98
C ILE A 102 -6.22 -5.45 -4.87
N ALA A 103 -7.26 -4.62 -5.06
CA ALA A 103 -8.65 -5.07 -5.00
C ALA A 103 -8.95 -6.17 -6.02
N ALA A 104 -8.46 -6.02 -7.24
CA ALA A 104 -8.62 -7.02 -8.29
C ALA A 104 -7.88 -8.32 -7.97
N ALA A 105 -6.63 -8.24 -7.49
CA ALA A 105 -5.76 -9.39 -7.27
C ALA A 105 -6.08 -10.15 -5.98
N LEU A 106 -6.24 -9.44 -4.87
CA LEU A 106 -6.27 -9.99 -3.52
C LEU A 106 -7.64 -9.84 -2.83
N GLY A 107 -8.41 -8.81 -3.19
CA GLY A 107 -9.67 -8.41 -2.57
C GLY A 107 -9.61 -6.98 -2.03
N GLN A 108 -10.76 -6.42 -1.67
CA GLN A 108 -10.87 -5.03 -1.21
C GLN A 108 -10.00 -4.80 0.03
N PRO A 109 -9.04 -3.86 -0.02
CA PRO A 109 -8.20 -3.54 1.13
C PRO A 109 -8.97 -2.72 2.17
N GLU A 110 -8.54 -2.80 3.42
CA GLU A 110 -8.88 -1.83 4.44
C GLU A 110 -7.81 -0.72 4.48
N HIS A 111 -8.22 0.50 4.86
CA HIS A 111 -7.33 1.65 4.85
C HIS A 111 -7.07 2.21 6.24
N VAL A 112 -5.82 2.62 6.46
CA VAL A 112 -5.40 3.43 7.60
C VAL A 112 -4.73 4.68 7.06
N TYR A 113 -5.36 5.82 7.28
CA TYR A 113 -4.83 7.12 6.85
C TYR A 113 -4.25 7.88 8.04
N ALA A 114 -3.06 8.45 7.86
CA ALA A 114 -2.50 9.42 8.77
C ALA A 114 -2.30 10.75 8.02
N TYR A 115 -3.14 11.73 8.37
CA TYR A 115 -3.18 13.03 7.72
C TYR A 115 -2.30 14.06 8.42
N ASN A 116 -1.99 15.15 7.74
CA ASN A 116 -1.30 16.34 8.27
C ASN A 116 -0.03 16.04 9.06
N ASN A 117 0.74 15.05 8.59
CA ASN A 117 1.94 14.59 9.27
C ASN A 117 3.06 15.63 9.30
N TYR A 118 3.93 15.54 10.31
CA TYR A 118 5.20 16.24 10.33
C TYR A 118 6.09 15.77 9.18
N GLN A 119 6.66 16.71 8.44
CA GLN A 119 7.57 16.40 7.35
C GLN A 119 9.05 16.48 7.75
N VAL A 120 9.34 17.35 8.71
CA VAL A 120 10.72 17.63 9.17
C VAL A 120 10.74 17.84 10.68
N LYS A 121 11.89 17.64 11.30
CA LYS A 121 12.08 17.82 12.76
C LYS A 121 12.08 19.29 13.20
N ASN A 122 12.55 20.19 12.35
CA ASN A 122 12.67 21.63 12.64
C ASN A 122 12.30 22.41 11.39
N TYR A 123 11.12 23.00 11.40
CA TYR A 123 10.57 23.76 10.28
C TYR A 123 11.33 25.04 9.97
N ALA A 124 12.01 25.65 10.96
CA ALA A 124 12.79 26.85 10.75
C ALA A 124 14.00 26.67 9.79
N ASN A 125 14.40 25.44 9.54
CA ASN A 125 15.51 25.13 8.63
C ASN A 125 15.07 24.99 7.15
N TYR A 126 13.79 25.18 6.85
CA TYR A 126 13.24 24.89 5.52
C TYR A 126 12.28 26.00 5.05
N GLU A 127 12.22 26.22 3.76
CA GLU A 127 11.24 27.11 3.14
C GLU A 127 9.86 26.42 3.04
N LEU A 128 9.15 26.38 4.15
CA LEU A 128 7.85 25.71 4.30
C LEU A 128 6.73 26.69 4.67
N GLY A 129 6.76 27.91 4.11
CA GLY A 129 5.81 28.99 4.47
C GLY A 129 4.32 28.67 4.30
N SER A 130 3.97 27.64 3.52
CA SER A 130 2.59 27.17 3.39
C SER A 130 2.13 26.26 4.52
N PHE A 131 3.02 25.87 5.45
CA PHE A 131 2.74 24.95 6.53
C PHE A 131 3.01 25.61 7.89
N SER A 132 2.09 25.45 8.81
CA SER A 132 2.24 25.84 10.20
C SER A 132 2.66 24.64 11.04
N GLU A 133 3.86 24.69 11.61
CA GLU A 133 4.34 23.67 12.56
C GLU A 133 3.38 23.57 13.76
N GLU A 134 2.91 24.70 14.27
CA GLU A 134 1.95 24.76 15.38
C GLU A 134 0.64 24.05 15.04
N ALA A 135 0.07 24.30 13.85
CA ALA A 135 -1.15 23.64 13.41
C ALA A 135 -0.97 22.13 13.25
N LYS A 136 0.21 21.69 12.80
CA LYS A 136 0.53 20.26 12.70
C LYS A 136 0.66 19.61 14.07
N ARG A 137 1.30 20.29 15.01
CA ARG A 137 1.40 19.82 16.40
C ARG A 137 0.03 19.67 17.02
N GLN A 138 -0.81 20.68 16.93
CA GLN A 138 -2.17 20.67 17.44
C GLN A 138 -3.01 19.55 16.81
N TYR A 139 -2.90 19.35 15.48
CA TYR A 139 -3.57 18.26 14.79
C TYR A 139 -3.13 16.90 15.34
N ARG A 140 -1.82 16.68 15.46
CA ARG A 140 -1.25 15.46 16.02
C ARG A 140 -1.75 15.20 17.44
N ASP A 141 -1.71 16.21 18.30
CA ASP A 141 -2.08 16.08 19.71
C ASP A 141 -3.57 15.71 19.88
N THR A 142 -4.40 16.14 18.94
CA THR A 142 -5.82 15.83 18.94
C THR A 142 -6.17 14.48 18.30
N HIS A 143 -5.46 14.06 17.22
CA HIS A 143 -5.86 12.91 16.41
C HIS A 143 -5.00 11.67 16.65
N TRP A 144 -3.79 11.79 17.20
CA TRP A 144 -2.83 10.68 17.31
C TRP A 144 -3.39 9.44 18.00
N LYS A 145 -4.11 9.61 19.09
CA LYS A 145 -4.69 8.48 19.82
C LYS A 145 -5.78 7.77 19.01
N GLU A 146 -6.59 8.54 18.32
CA GLU A 146 -7.63 8.00 17.45
C GLU A 146 -7.04 7.26 16.25
N ASP A 147 -6.01 7.82 15.62
CA ASP A 147 -5.34 7.18 14.48
C ASP A 147 -4.67 5.87 14.89
N LEU A 148 -4.04 5.83 16.07
CA LEU A 148 -3.50 4.58 16.63
C LEU A 148 -4.60 3.55 16.91
N GLN A 149 -5.74 3.99 17.45
CA GLN A 149 -6.86 3.09 17.71
C GLN A 149 -7.45 2.53 16.41
N LYS A 150 -7.60 3.36 15.38
CA LYS A 150 -8.02 2.91 14.04
C LYS A 150 -7.06 1.87 13.47
N ALA A 151 -5.76 2.11 13.55
CA ALA A 151 -4.74 1.16 13.09
C ALA A 151 -4.83 -0.17 13.85
N PHE A 152 -5.00 -0.11 15.17
CA PHE A 152 -5.18 -1.31 16.00
C PHE A 152 -6.45 -2.08 15.61
N ASP A 153 -7.58 -1.41 15.43
CA ASP A 153 -8.86 -2.04 15.11
C ASP A 153 -8.83 -2.69 13.72
N VAL A 154 -8.18 -2.06 12.74
CA VAL A 154 -7.95 -2.65 11.42
C VAL A 154 -7.06 -3.90 11.52
N GLY A 155 -5.97 -3.82 12.25
CA GLY A 155 -5.08 -4.97 12.47
C GLY A 155 -5.80 -6.13 13.19
N LYS A 156 -6.65 -5.82 14.17
CA LYS A 156 -7.48 -6.83 14.86
C LYS A 156 -8.44 -7.52 13.89
N ARG A 157 -9.19 -6.75 13.08
CA ARG A 157 -10.09 -7.34 12.07
C ARG A 157 -9.34 -8.20 11.06
N MET A 158 -8.16 -7.76 10.62
CA MET A 158 -7.29 -8.54 9.74
C MET A 158 -6.93 -9.88 10.37
N ALA A 159 -6.50 -9.89 11.65
CA ALA A 159 -6.17 -11.11 12.38
C ALA A 159 -7.38 -12.03 12.53
N GLU A 160 -8.55 -11.48 12.84
CA GLU A 160 -9.80 -12.23 12.94
C GLU A 160 -10.17 -12.89 11.60
N ARG A 161 -10.04 -12.18 10.48
CA ARG A 161 -10.26 -12.73 9.13
C ARG A 161 -9.30 -13.86 8.80
N ILE A 162 -8.03 -13.75 9.19
CA ILE A 162 -7.04 -14.82 9.01
C ILE A 162 -7.37 -16.04 9.85
N CYS A 163 -7.70 -15.84 11.14
CA CYS A 163 -7.92 -16.95 12.07
C CYS A 163 -9.25 -17.71 11.83
N TYR A 164 -10.28 -17.00 11.40
CA TYR A 164 -11.65 -17.55 11.32
C TYR A 164 -12.15 -17.71 9.87
N GLY A 165 -11.39 -17.28 8.86
CA GLY A 165 -11.77 -17.42 7.46
C GLY A 165 -12.97 -16.53 7.07
N LEU A 166 -13.14 -15.37 7.71
CA LEU A 166 -14.26 -14.45 7.54
C LEU A 166 -14.06 -13.49 6.35
#